data_2309a4b8c364fd73edfa9342e11894cd
#
_entry.id   2309a4b8c364fd73edfa9342e11894cd
#
_cell.length_a   1.000
_cell.length_b   1.000
_cell.length_c   1.000
_cell.angle_alpha   90.00
_cell.angle_beta   90.00
_cell.angle_gamma   90.00
#
_symmetry.space_group_name_H-M   'P 1'
#
loop_
_entity.id
_entity.type
_entity.pdbx_description
1 polymer ?
#
loop_
_entity_poly.entity_id
_entity_poly.type
_entity_poly.pdbx_seq_one_letter_code
_entity_poly.pdbx_strand_id
1 'polypeptide(L)'
;MTNPYFYFSPMHRKQTLTMRLSCLALSLVAFFLTSVSHAQNNVSDEWTPGQNILPTVQSDPHDQVKKLLRQEKFARAETLVDKYMAVNPRDPQMRFWKAWITDRTGDKQVALEMYLSLTQDYPEIAEPFNNLAVLYAAKGQYSVAKEALDAALRANPNYADAHENMGDVLLQLAKYSYQRSLQINPAQRGVSRKLTLLKPSLEINLVKP
;
A
#
# COMPACT_ATOMS: atom_id res chain seq x y z
N MET A 1 1.47 -11.58 -20.02
CA MET A 1 1.68 -10.13 -19.83
C MET A 1 1.67 -9.89 -18.34
N THR A 2 2.86 -9.72 -17.74
CA THR A 2 3.05 -9.53 -16.31
C THR A 2 2.56 -8.13 -15.94
N ASN A 3 1.64 -8.04 -15.00
CA ASN A 3 1.11 -6.78 -14.48
C ASN A 3 2.20 -6.10 -13.64
N PRO A 4 2.81 -4.97 -14.08
CA PRO A 4 3.99 -4.38 -13.43
C PRO A 4 3.66 -3.61 -12.12
N TYR A 5 2.42 -3.70 -11.60
CA TYR A 5 1.93 -2.81 -10.55
C TYR A 5 1.95 -3.41 -9.14
N PHE A 6 2.39 -4.65 -8.97
CA PHE A 6 2.36 -5.32 -7.67
C PHE A 6 3.74 -5.57 -7.04
N TYR A 7 4.81 -5.06 -7.67
CA TYR A 7 6.15 -5.05 -7.09
C TYR A 7 6.35 -3.82 -6.23
N PHE A 8 5.95 -3.88 -4.98
CA PHE A 8 6.44 -2.98 -3.95
C PHE A 8 6.97 -3.80 -2.77
N SER A 9 8.18 -4.31 -2.94
CA SER A 9 9.06 -4.58 -1.81
C SER A 9 9.30 -3.28 -1.05
N PRO A 10 9.27 -3.27 0.28
CA PRO A 10 9.53 -2.06 1.04
C PRO A 10 10.98 -1.63 0.85
N MET A 11 11.21 -0.61 0.03
CA MET A 11 12.51 0.06 -0.05
C MET A 11 12.76 0.81 1.25
N HIS A 12 13.62 0.25 2.10
CA HIS A 12 14.16 0.91 3.28
C HIS A 12 15.03 2.09 2.89
N ARG A 13 14.50 3.29 3.03
CA ARG A 13 15.34 4.49 3.10
C ARG A 13 15.62 4.82 4.56
N LYS A 14 16.85 4.58 4.99
CA LYS A 14 17.38 5.11 6.25
C LYS A 14 17.38 6.63 6.17
N GLN A 15 16.55 7.30 6.93
CA GLN A 15 16.72 8.72 7.24
C GLN A 15 17.40 8.83 8.60
N THR A 16 18.68 9.18 8.55
CA THR A 16 19.43 9.65 9.73
C THR A 16 18.97 11.06 10.07
N LEU A 17 18.30 11.18 11.22
CA LEU A 17 17.91 12.44 11.81
C LEU A 17 19.16 13.14 12.38
N THR A 18 19.69 14.14 11.69
CA THR A 18 20.64 15.09 12.29
C THR A 18 19.89 16.35 12.68
N MET A 19 19.62 16.47 13.98
CA MET A 19 19.30 17.73 14.63
C MET A 19 20.43 18.73 14.43
N ARG A 20 20.14 19.89 13.88
CA ARG A 20 20.90 21.10 14.13
C ARG A 20 19.94 22.24 14.44
N LEU A 21 19.94 22.62 15.72
CA LEU A 21 19.49 23.94 16.18
C LEU A 21 20.40 25.01 15.59
N SER A 22 19.83 26.09 15.10
CA SER A 22 20.47 27.39 15.18
C SER A 22 19.44 28.51 15.10
N CYS A 23 19.53 29.33 16.08
CA CYS A 23 18.86 30.53 16.53
C CYS A 23 18.86 31.71 15.54
N LEU A 24 17.83 32.55 15.73
CA LEU A 24 17.81 34.04 15.74
C LEU A 24 18.11 34.79 14.43
N ALA A 25 17.14 35.57 13.97
CA ALA A 25 17.18 37.03 14.14
C ALA A 25 15.94 37.74 13.56
N LEU A 26 15.50 38.67 14.34
CA LEU A 26 14.47 39.71 14.19
C LEU A 26 14.66 40.66 12.99
N SER A 27 13.51 41.31 12.69
CA SER A 27 13.31 42.69 12.17
C SER A 27 13.24 42.83 10.66
N LEU A 28 12.25 43.45 10.06
CA LEU A 28 11.76 44.79 10.12
C LEU A 28 10.49 44.97 9.26
N VAL A 29 9.59 45.76 9.79
CA VAL A 29 8.36 46.30 9.16
C VAL A 29 8.76 47.31 8.07
N ALA A 30 8.13 47.20 6.90
CA ALA A 30 8.02 48.36 6.00
C ALA A 30 6.68 48.32 5.24
N PHE A 31 5.89 49.28 5.54
CA PHE A 31 4.71 49.80 4.87
C PHE A 31 4.95 50.06 3.39
N PHE A 32 4.09 49.56 2.50
CA PHE A 32 3.76 50.27 1.26
C PHE A 32 2.31 49.98 0.88
N LEU A 33 1.49 51.00 1.11
CA LEU A 33 0.19 51.22 0.46
C LEU A 33 0.48 51.72 -0.96
N THR A 34 -0.03 51.05 -2.00
CA THR A 34 -0.39 51.73 -3.24
C THR A 34 -1.43 50.93 -4.05
N SER A 35 -2.56 51.55 -4.25
CA SER A 35 -3.43 51.57 -5.44
C SER A 35 -4.04 50.26 -5.92
N VAL A 36 -5.31 50.11 -5.55
CA VAL A 36 -6.34 49.34 -6.24
C VAL A 36 -6.53 49.92 -7.64
N SER A 37 -6.03 49.23 -8.68
CA SER A 37 -6.46 49.43 -10.05
C SER A 37 -7.59 48.47 -10.37
N HIS A 38 -8.78 49.01 -10.53
CA HIS A 38 -9.90 48.31 -11.16
C HIS A 38 -9.53 48.02 -12.62
N ALA A 39 -9.15 46.80 -12.91
CA ALA A 39 -9.16 46.29 -14.27
C ALA A 39 -10.51 45.61 -14.50
N GLN A 40 -11.42 46.33 -15.12
CA GLN A 40 -12.61 45.78 -15.75
C GLN A 40 -12.13 44.92 -16.93
N ASN A 41 -12.11 43.60 -16.74
CA ASN A 41 -11.98 42.69 -17.87
C ASN A 41 -13.34 42.61 -18.56
N ASN A 42 -13.49 43.44 -19.59
CA ASN A 42 -14.45 43.17 -20.65
C ASN A 42 -14.02 41.88 -21.36
N VAL A 43 -14.64 40.77 -20.99
CA VAL A 43 -14.62 39.58 -21.81
C VAL A 43 -15.54 39.85 -23.00
N SER A 44 -14.96 40.34 -24.08
CA SER A 44 -15.63 40.28 -25.39
C SER A 44 -15.61 38.82 -25.81
N ASP A 45 -16.80 38.19 -25.84
CA ASP A 45 -17.03 36.88 -26.48
C ASP A 45 -16.81 37.04 -28.03
N GLU A 46 -15.55 37.14 -28.41
CA GLU A 46 -15.18 37.07 -29.83
C GLU A 46 -15.01 35.59 -30.20
N TRP A 47 -16.09 35.01 -30.71
CA TRP A 47 -16.08 33.67 -31.30
C TRP A 47 -15.06 33.63 -32.44
N THR A 48 -13.92 33.02 -32.28
CA THR A 48 -12.92 32.75 -33.29
C THR A 48 -13.19 31.37 -33.91
N PRO A 49 -13.64 31.27 -35.19
CA PRO A 49 -13.79 29.99 -35.90
C PRO A 49 -12.38 29.44 -36.20
N GLY A 50 -11.99 28.34 -35.56
CA GLY A 50 -10.74 27.67 -35.87
C GLY A 50 -9.93 27.13 -34.75
N GLN A 51 -10.31 27.31 -33.47
CA GLN A 51 -9.73 26.52 -32.42
C GLN A 51 -10.28 25.10 -32.52
N ASN A 52 -9.49 24.21 -33.17
CA ASN A 52 -9.62 22.79 -32.97
C ASN A 52 -9.35 22.56 -31.47
N ILE A 53 -10.42 22.61 -30.67
CA ILE A 53 -10.40 22.05 -29.32
C ILE A 53 -10.33 20.54 -29.57
N LEU A 54 -9.12 20.03 -29.80
CA LEU A 54 -8.88 18.61 -29.65
C LEU A 54 -9.43 18.27 -28.28
N PRO A 55 -10.38 17.33 -28.15
CA PRO A 55 -10.85 16.93 -26.85
C PRO A 55 -9.59 16.58 -26.06
N THR A 56 -9.35 17.31 -24.98
CA THR A 56 -8.29 16.96 -24.05
C THR A 56 -8.58 15.52 -23.68
N VAL A 57 -7.76 14.58 -24.17
CA VAL A 57 -7.90 13.16 -23.83
C VAL A 57 -7.75 13.14 -22.32
N GLN A 58 -8.89 13.14 -21.65
CA GLN A 58 -8.93 13.07 -20.22
C GLN A 58 -8.34 11.71 -19.88
N SER A 59 -7.10 11.69 -19.39
CA SER A 59 -6.41 10.44 -19.08
C SER A 59 -7.28 9.64 -18.13
N ASP A 60 -7.37 8.33 -18.38
CA ASP A 60 -8.13 7.39 -17.54
C ASP A 60 -7.82 7.64 -16.07
N PRO A 61 -8.83 7.81 -15.20
CA PRO A 61 -8.63 7.97 -13.76
C PRO A 61 -7.76 6.86 -13.15
N HIS A 62 -7.86 5.63 -13.65
CA HIS A 62 -7.01 4.51 -13.23
C HIS A 62 -5.53 4.80 -13.52
N ASP A 63 -5.20 5.31 -14.68
CA ASP A 63 -3.82 5.63 -15.04
C ASP A 63 -3.27 6.82 -14.25
N GLN A 64 -4.14 7.78 -13.92
CA GLN A 64 -3.77 8.91 -13.05
C GLN A 64 -3.45 8.42 -11.63
N VAL A 65 -4.31 7.57 -11.04
CA VAL A 65 -4.08 6.97 -9.72
C VAL A 65 -2.79 6.15 -9.74
N LYS A 66 -2.60 5.26 -10.70
CA LYS A 66 -1.35 4.48 -10.86
C LYS A 66 -0.11 5.36 -10.89
N LYS A 67 -0.17 6.47 -11.62
CA LYS A 67 0.95 7.44 -11.70
C LYS A 67 1.23 8.07 -10.34
N LEU A 68 0.19 8.47 -9.60
CA LEU A 68 0.33 9.06 -8.27
C LEU A 68 0.90 8.06 -7.25
N LEU A 69 0.43 6.80 -7.30
CA LEU A 69 0.93 5.72 -6.44
C LEU A 69 2.41 5.44 -6.69
N ARG A 70 2.84 5.37 -7.97
CA ARG A 70 4.27 5.23 -8.31
C ARG A 70 5.14 6.38 -7.82
N GLN A 71 4.56 7.57 -7.66
CA GLN A 71 5.23 8.77 -7.14
C GLN A 71 5.10 8.89 -5.62
N GLU A 72 4.53 7.91 -4.94
CA GLU A 72 4.24 7.91 -3.49
C GLU A 72 3.39 9.12 -3.03
N LYS A 73 2.61 9.70 -3.94
CA LYS A 73 1.72 10.84 -3.66
C LYS A 73 0.38 10.37 -3.13
N PHE A 74 0.41 9.66 -1.98
CA PHE A 74 -0.74 8.93 -1.45
C PHE A 74 -1.96 9.83 -1.19
N ALA A 75 -1.80 11.00 -0.58
CA ALA A 75 -2.92 11.91 -0.31
C ALA A 75 -3.63 12.37 -1.60
N ARG A 76 -2.87 12.62 -2.69
CA ARG A 76 -3.45 13.00 -3.98
C ARG A 76 -4.11 11.82 -4.68
N ALA A 77 -3.50 10.64 -4.58
CA ALA A 77 -4.08 9.40 -5.10
C ALA A 77 -5.40 9.10 -4.40
N GLU A 78 -5.44 9.21 -3.08
CA GLU A 78 -6.64 9.01 -2.26
C GLU A 78 -7.78 9.96 -2.67
N THR A 79 -7.51 11.25 -2.78
CA THR A 79 -8.50 12.25 -3.23
C THR A 79 -9.08 11.89 -4.60
N LEU A 80 -8.24 11.41 -5.52
CA LEU A 80 -8.70 11.02 -6.86
C LEU A 80 -9.53 9.72 -6.81
N VAL A 81 -9.10 8.74 -6.03
CA VAL A 81 -9.84 7.49 -5.79
C VAL A 81 -11.22 7.80 -5.19
N ASP A 82 -11.30 8.65 -4.16
CA ASP A 82 -12.55 9.01 -3.50
C ASP A 82 -13.50 9.74 -4.46
N LYS A 83 -12.97 10.66 -5.26
CA LYS A 83 -13.75 11.36 -6.30
C LYS A 83 -14.33 10.38 -7.33
N TYR A 84 -13.54 9.41 -7.76
CA TYR A 84 -14.00 8.40 -8.74
C TYR A 84 -15.02 7.44 -8.11
N MET A 85 -14.76 6.96 -6.90
CA MET A 85 -15.64 6.06 -6.18
C MET A 85 -17.00 6.68 -5.82
N ALA A 86 -17.09 8.01 -5.70
CA ALA A 86 -18.36 8.70 -5.50
C ALA A 86 -19.36 8.44 -6.67
N VAL A 87 -18.84 8.19 -7.86
CA VAL A 87 -19.65 7.90 -9.07
C VAL A 87 -19.67 6.41 -9.39
N ASN A 88 -18.57 5.70 -9.12
CA ASN A 88 -18.36 4.28 -9.41
C ASN A 88 -17.97 3.49 -8.14
N PRO A 89 -18.87 3.34 -7.16
CA PRO A 89 -18.53 2.79 -5.83
C PRO A 89 -18.16 1.31 -5.85
N ARG A 90 -18.48 0.59 -6.94
CA ARG A 90 -18.23 -0.85 -7.08
C ARG A 90 -17.01 -1.18 -7.93
N ASP A 91 -16.21 -0.19 -8.34
CA ASP A 91 -14.98 -0.46 -9.09
C ASP A 91 -13.97 -1.19 -8.19
N PRO A 92 -13.64 -2.47 -8.47
CA PRO A 92 -12.79 -3.26 -7.60
C PRO A 92 -11.36 -2.73 -7.54
N GLN A 93 -10.85 -2.16 -8.63
CA GLN A 93 -9.49 -1.64 -8.69
C GLN A 93 -9.35 -0.36 -7.85
N MET A 94 -10.33 0.54 -7.90
CA MET A 94 -10.34 1.75 -7.08
C MET A 94 -10.52 1.40 -5.60
N ARG A 95 -11.40 0.45 -5.27
CA ARG A 95 -11.58 -0.05 -3.91
C ARG A 95 -10.29 -0.68 -3.37
N PHE A 96 -9.59 -1.45 -4.21
CA PHE A 96 -8.29 -2.03 -3.85
C PHE A 96 -7.25 -0.94 -3.57
N TRP A 97 -7.12 0.06 -4.43
CA TRP A 97 -6.19 1.16 -4.19
C TRP A 97 -6.53 1.98 -2.96
N LYS A 98 -7.83 2.19 -2.66
CA LYS A 98 -8.23 2.84 -1.41
C LYS A 98 -7.73 2.06 -0.20
N ALA A 99 -7.98 0.74 -0.16
CA ALA A 99 -7.52 -0.13 0.89
C ALA A 99 -5.98 -0.13 1.01
N TRP A 100 -5.29 -0.18 -0.12
CA TRP A 100 -3.83 -0.17 -0.18
C TRP A 100 -3.22 1.16 0.32
N ILE A 101 -3.80 2.30 -0.06
CA ILE A 101 -3.39 3.62 0.43
C ILE A 101 -3.61 3.69 1.95
N THR A 102 -4.78 3.29 2.43
CA THR A 102 -5.14 3.26 3.86
C THR A 102 -4.14 2.42 4.65
N ASP A 103 -3.75 1.24 4.12
CA ASP A 103 -2.72 0.40 4.71
C ASP A 103 -1.36 1.12 4.79
N ARG A 104 -0.95 1.84 3.75
CA ARG A 104 0.32 2.57 3.69
C ARG A 104 0.34 3.84 4.53
N THR A 105 -0.78 4.49 4.71
CA THR A 105 -0.91 5.71 5.54
C THR A 105 -1.08 5.41 7.04
N GLY A 106 -1.24 4.13 7.42
CA GLY A 106 -1.10 3.66 8.80
C GLY A 106 -2.36 3.10 9.45
N ASP A 107 -3.54 3.21 8.83
CA ASP A 107 -4.78 2.64 9.39
C ASP A 107 -4.96 1.17 8.98
N LYS A 108 -4.14 0.31 9.60
CA LYS A 108 -4.11 -1.13 9.32
C LYS A 108 -5.43 -1.83 9.61
N GLN A 109 -6.21 -1.35 10.57
CA GLN A 109 -7.48 -1.98 10.92
C GLN A 109 -8.56 -1.67 9.88
N VAL A 110 -8.65 -0.41 9.45
CA VAL A 110 -9.56 -0.01 8.37
C VAL A 110 -9.18 -0.68 7.05
N ALA A 111 -7.88 -0.74 6.73
CA ALA A 111 -7.42 -1.44 5.54
C ALA A 111 -7.80 -2.93 5.54
N LEU A 112 -7.68 -3.61 6.70
CA LEU A 112 -8.08 -5.01 6.85
C LEU A 112 -9.58 -5.19 6.53
N GLU A 113 -10.44 -4.32 7.06
CA GLU A 113 -11.88 -4.37 6.79
C GLU A 113 -12.21 -4.12 5.31
N MET A 114 -11.50 -3.19 4.67
CA MET A 114 -11.65 -2.93 3.23
C MET A 114 -11.23 -4.14 2.39
N TYR A 115 -10.10 -4.80 2.71
CA TYR A 115 -9.68 -6.01 2.01
C TYR A 115 -10.65 -7.17 2.26
N LEU A 116 -11.17 -7.33 3.47
CA LEU A 116 -12.21 -8.34 3.76
C LEU A 116 -13.45 -8.13 2.88
N SER A 117 -13.94 -6.90 2.77
CA SER A 117 -15.06 -6.58 1.89
C SER A 117 -14.74 -6.90 0.43
N LEU A 118 -13.53 -6.58 -0.04
CA LEU A 118 -13.10 -6.90 -1.40
C LEU A 118 -13.07 -8.40 -1.67
N THR A 119 -12.58 -9.21 -0.73
CA THR A 119 -12.53 -10.68 -0.90
C THR A 119 -13.92 -11.33 -0.91
N GLN A 120 -14.90 -10.70 -0.28
CA GLN A 120 -16.30 -11.14 -0.31
C GLN A 120 -16.99 -10.79 -1.62
N ASP A 121 -16.76 -9.55 -2.12
CA ASP A 121 -17.41 -9.05 -3.32
C ASP A 121 -16.74 -9.54 -4.62
N TYR A 122 -15.43 -9.83 -4.58
CA TYR A 122 -14.60 -10.19 -5.74
C TYR A 122 -13.63 -11.33 -5.40
N PRO A 123 -14.14 -12.55 -5.15
CA PRO A 123 -13.33 -13.70 -4.72
C PRO A 123 -12.35 -14.20 -5.78
N GLU A 124 -12.48 -13.76 -7.03
CA GLU A 124 -11.58 -14.06 -8.14
C GLU A 124 -10.32 -13.19 -8.16
N ILE A 125 -10.26 -12.11 -7.37
CA ILE A 125 -9.10 -11.20 -7.31
C ILE A 125 -8.14 -11.66 -6.20
N ALA A 126 -6.92 -12.03 -6.57
CA ALA A 126 -5.94 -12.59 -5.65
C ALA A 126 -5.31 -11.58 -4.68
N GLU A 127 -5.12 -10.35 -5.13
CA GLU A 127 -4.36 -9.31 -4.43
C GLU A 127 -4.94 -8.93 -3.06
N PRO A 128 -6.27 -8.75 -2.88
CA PRO A 128 -6.84 -8.49 -1.57
C PRO A 128 -6.57 -9.61 -0.56
N PHE A 129 -6.63 -10.88 -0.98
CA PHE A 129 -6.31 -12.02 -0.12
C PHE A 129 -4.85 -12.03 0.32
N ASN A 130 -3.93 -11.74 -0.60
CA ASN A 130 -2.51 -11.62 -0.28
C ASN A 130 -2.25 -10.51 0.75
N ASN A 131 -2.87 -9.34 0.58
CA ASN A 131 -2.70 -8.22 1.51
C ASN A 131 -3.34 -8.51 2.88
N LEU A 132 -4.46 -9.21 2.92
CA LEU A 132 -5.02 -9.74 4.17
C LEU A 132 -4.03 -10.64 4.90
N ALA A 133 -3.39 -11.54 4.18
CA ALA A 133 -2.40 -12.44 4.76
C ALA A 133 -1.23 -11.67 5.39
N VAL A 134 -0.72 -10.64 4.70
CA VAL A 134 0.34 -9.77 5.25
C VAL A 134 -0.11 -9.09 6.54
N LEU A 135 -1.34 -8.55 6.60
CA LEU A 135 -1.88 -7.91 7.79
C LEU A 135 -2.10 -8.91 8.95
N TYR A 136 -2.57 -10.13 8.66
CA TYR A 136 -2.70 -11.19 9.68
C TYR A 136 -1.36 -11.68 10.18
N ALA A 137 -0.38 -11.86 9.28
CA ALA A 137 0.98 -12.26 9.65
C ALA A 137 1.66 -11.21 10.55
N ALA A 138 1.46 -9.92 10.27
CA ALA A 138 1.94 -8.83 11.12
C ALA A 138 1.35 -8.85 12.55
N LYS A 139 0.13 -9.40 12.70
CA LYS A 139 -0.52 -9.65 14.01
C LYS A 139 -0.12 -10.98 14.64
N GLY A 140 0.79 -11.76 14.03
CA GLY A 140 1.17 -13.10 14.48
C GLY A 140 0.12 -14.20 14.24
N GLN A 141 -0.93 -13.90 13.47
CA GLN A 141 -2.03 -14.81 13.16
C GLN A 141 -1.70 -15.66 11.93
N TYR A 142 -0.61 -16.42 12.00
CA TYR A 142 -0.04 -17.11 10.84
C TYR A 142 -0.95 -18.18 10.24
N SER A 143 -1.81 -18.84 11.02
CA SER A 143 -2.78 -19.79 10.49
C SER A 143 -3.81 -19.10 9.61
N VAL A 144 -4.34 -17.95 10.04
CA VAL A 144 -5.30 -17.15 9.26
C VAL A 144 -4.62 -16.56 8.03
N ALA A 145 -3.36 -16.10 8.17
CA ALA A 145 -2.56 -15.62 7.04
C ALA A 145 -2.38 -16.72 5.97
N LYS A 146 -2.09 -17.97 6.40
CA LYS A 146 -2.00 -19.11 5.48
C LYS A 146 -3.30 -19.34 4.71
N GLU A 147 -4.45 -19.33 5.40
CA GLU A 147 -5.76 -19.51 4.75
C GLU A 147 -6.04 -18.43 3.70
N ALA A 148 -5.69 -17.19 4.00
CA ALA A 148 -5.80 -16.08 3.05
C ALA A 148 -4.89 -16.28 1.84
N LEU A 149 -3.64 -16.71 2.04
CA LEU A 149 -2.72 -17.03 0.94
C LEU A 149 -3.19 -18.22 0.10
N ASP A 150 -3.76 -19.24 0.73
CA ASP A 150 -4.39 -20.36 -0.01
C ASP A 150 -5.53 -19.84 -0.90
N ALA A 151 -6.31 -18.85 -0.46
CA ALA A 151 -7.35 -18.22 -1.26
C ALA A 151 -6.74 -17.39 -2.41
N ALA A 152 -5.69 -16.59 -2.15
CA ALA A 152 -4.97 -15.86 -3.18
C ALA A 152 -4.45 -16.78 -4.28
N LEU A 153 -3.83 -17.91 -3.91
CA LEU A 153 -3.27 -18.88 -4.85
C LEU A 153 -4.33 -19.73 -5.57
N ARG A 154 -5.52 -19.88 -5.00
CA ARG A 154 -6.67 -20.45 -5.74
C ARG A 154 -7.16 -19.48 -6.82
N ALA A 155 -7.22 -18.18 -6.53
CA ALA A 155 -7.63 -17.16 -7.49
C ALA A 155 -6.56 -16.95 -8.58
N ASN A 156 -5.28 -16.94 -8.21
CA ASN A 156 -4.16 -16.84 -9.15
C ASN A 156 -3.00 -17.77 -8.74
N PRO A 157 -2.93 -18.98 -9.31
CA PRO A 157 -1.87 -19.95 -8.99
C PRO A 157 -0.44 -19.50 -9.33
N ASN A 158 -0.30 -18.47 -10.17
CA ASN A 158 1.00 -17.94 -10.59
C ASN A 158 1.37 -16.62 -9.88
N TYR A 159 0.72 -16.32 -8.76
CA TYR A 159 0.99 -15.09 -8.01
C TYR A 159 2.27 -15.25 -7.18
N ALA A 160 3.38 -14.71 -7.69
CA ALA A 160 4.71 -14.87 -7.11
C ALA A 160 4.78 -14.34 -5.66
N ASP A 161 4.22 -13.13 -5.40
CA ASP A 161 4.26 -12.51 -4.07
C ASP A 161 3.49 -13.37 -3.04
N ALA A 162 2.36 -13.99 -3.44
CA ALA A 162 1.63 -14.89 -2.57
C ALA A 162 2.39 -16.18 -2.27
N HIS A 163 3.18 -16.69 -3.21
CA HIS A 163 4.07 -17.83 -2.97
C HIS A 163 5.20 -17.46 -2.01
N GLU A 164 5.81 -16.29 -2.16
CA GLU A 164 6.84 -15.79 -1.26
C GLU A 164 6.28 -15.63 0.16
N ASN A 165 5.16 -14.91 0.31
CA ASN A 165 4.49 -14.72 1.60
C ASN A 165 4.06 -16.06 2.23
N MET A 166 3.64 -17.04 1.44
CA MET A 166 3.35 -18.39 1.90
C MET A 166 4.58 -19.05 2.51
N GLY A 167 5.74 -18.93 1.84
CA GLY A 167 7.01 -19.41 2.37
C GLY A 167 7.31 -18.84 3.74
N ASP A 168 7.17 -17.52 3.88
CA ASP A 168 7.43 -16.81 5.15
C ASP A 168 6.48 -17.24 6.27
N VAL A 169 5.20 -17.36 5.97
CA VAL A 169 4.19 -17.83 6.92
C VAL A 169 4.47 -19.27 7.35
N LEU A 170 4.83 -20.16 6.42
CA LEU A 170 5.16 -21.54 6.73
C LEU A 170 6.41 -21.66 7.61
N LEU A 171 7.42 -20.81 7.43
CA LEU A 171 8.59 -20.74 8.31
C LEU A 171 8.19 -20.38 9.76
N GLN A 172 7.28 -19.43 9.95
CA GLN A 172 6.77 -19.08 11.27
C GLN A 172 5.97 -20.23 11.89
N LEU A 173 5.10 -20.87 11.13
CA LEU A 173 4.33 -22.03 11.58
C LEU A 173 5.24 -23.21 11.95
N ALA A 174 6.29 -23.47 11.16
CA ALA A 174 7.29 -24.49 11.45
C ALA A 174 8.03 -24.17 12.78
N LYS A 175 8.43 -22.91 12.98
CA LYS A 175 9.03 -22.46 14.25
C LYS A 175 8.12 -22.77 15.44
N TYR A 176 6.85 -22.39 15.39
CA TYR A 176 5.89 -22.68 16.47
C TYR A 176 5.74 -24.18 16.73
N SER A 177 5.63 -24.98 15.67
CA SER A 177 5.50 -26.42 15.76
C SER A 177 6.73 -27.05 16.42
N TYR A 178 7.94 -26.64 16.06
CA TYR A 178 9.18 -27.12 16.68
C TYR A 178 9.32 -26.66 18.14
N GLN A 179 8.97 -25.43 18.45
CA GLN A 179 8.95 -24.95 19.82
C GLN A 179 7.99 -25.77 20.69
N ARG A 180 6.79 -26.05 20.19
CA ARG A 180 5.80 -26.89 20.88
C ARG A 180 6.30 -28.32 21.10
N SER A 181 6.95 -28.91 20.09
CA SER A 181 7.56 -30.23 20.20
C SER A 181 8.61 -30.29 21.31
N LEU A 182 9.50 -29.27 21.40
CA LEU A 182 10.52 -29.19 22.45
C LEU A 182 9.94 -28.92 23.83
N GLN A 183 8.82 -28.21 23.93
CA GLN A 183 8.10 -28.04 25.22
C GLN A 183 7.56 -29.38 25.75
N ILE A 184 7.07 -30.25 24.82
CA ILE A 184 6.55 -31.57 25.19
C ILE A 184 7.67 -32.54 25.48
N ASN A 185 8.74 -32.55 24.68
CA ASN A 185 9.89 -33.41 24.86
C ASN A 185 11.22 -32.65 24.60
N PRO A 186 11.84 -32.09 25.62
CA PRO A 186 13.08 -31.30 25.49
C PRO A 186 14.29 -32.11 24.99
N ALA A 187 14.23 -33.46 25.09
CA ALA A 187 15.34 -34.33 24.70
C ALA A 187 15.46 -34.55 23.18
N GLN A 188 14.56 -33.97 22.38
CA GLN A 188 14.56 -34.13 20.91
C GLN A 188 15.64 -33.27 20.23
N ARG A 189 16.89 -33.77 20.26
CA ARG A 189 18.05 -33.06 19.65
C ARG A 189 17.86 -32.72 18.18
N GLY A 190 17.18 -33.59 17.40
CA GLY A 190 16.88 -33.34 15.99
C GLY A 190 15.97 -32.14 15.76
N VAL A 191 14.97 -31.95 16.63
CA VAL A 191 14.06 -30.80 16.57
C VAL A 191 14.77 -29.50 16.95
N SER A 192 15.61 -29.55 18.01
CA SER A 192 16.43 -28.41 18.41
C SER A 192 17.33 -27.93 17.27
N ARG A 193 17.97 -28.86 16.54
CA ARG A 193 18.80 -28.54 15.37
C ARG A 193 17.98 -27.89 14.25
N LYS A 194 16.77 -28.42 13.95
CA LYS A 194 15.87 -27.83 12.94
C LYS A 194 15.49 -26.42 13.30
N LEU A 195 15.11 -26.15 14.57
CA LEU A 195 14.79 -24.81 15.05
C LEU A 195 15.97 -23.84 14.89
N THR A 196 17.19 -24.28 15.16
CA THR A 196 18.40 -23.48 14.98
C THR A 196 18.63 -23.12 13.50
N LEU A 197 18.37 -24.05 12.58
CA LEU A 197 18.53 -23.81 11.14
C LEU A 197 17.49 -22.82 10.56
N LEU A 198 16.32 -22.69 11.20
CA LEU A 198 15.30 -21.69 10.79
C LEU A 198 15.65 -20.26 11.20
N LYS A 199 16.45 -20.05 12.24
CA LYS A 199 16.73 -18.71 12.79
C LYS A 199 17.19 -17.69 11.74
N PRO A 200 18.19 -17.98 10.88
CA PRO A 200 18.66 -17.01 9.89
C PRO A 200 17.54 -16.56 8.94
N SER A 201 16.71 -17.48 8.45
CA SER A 201 15.61 -17.16 7.55
C SER A 201 14.53 -16.31 8.21
N LEU A 202 14.25 -16.55 9.50
CA LEU A 202 13.30 -15.77 10.26
C LEU A 202 13.80 -14.35 10.58
N GLU A 203 15.11 -14.16 10.72
CA GLU A 203 15.72 -12.85 10.96
C GLU A 203 15.70 -11.97 9.71
N ILE A 204 15.83 -12.55 8.51
CA ILE A 204 15.71 -11.83 7.24
C ILE A 204 14.32 -11.23 7.08
N ASN A 205 13.27 -11.96 7.50
CA ASN A 205 11.87 -11.55 7.36
C ASN A 205 11.37 -10.66 8.50
N LEU A 206 12.17 -10.49 9.58
CA LEU A 206 11.91 -9.53 10.65
C LEU A 206 12.27 -8.09 10.24
N VAL A 207 12.63 -7.85 9.00
CA VAL A 207 12.87 -6.51 8.48
C VAL A 207 11.53 -5.81 8.24
N LYS A 208 10.90 -5.47 9.33
CA LYS A 208 10.34 -4.15 9.69
C LYS A 208 9.08 -3.70 8.96
N PRO A 209 8.12 -3.27 9.78
CA PRO A 209 6.98 -2.51 9.27
C PRO A 209 7.41 -1.18 8.66
#